data_927d9aacead429ff0dd11fb98566e748
#
_entry.id   927d9aacead429ff0dd11fb98566e748
#
_cell.length_a   1.000
_cell.length_b   1.000
_cell.length_c   1.000
_cell.angle_alpha   90.00
_cell.angle_beta   90.00
_cell.angle_gamma   90.00
#
_symmetry.space_group_name_H-M   'P 1'
#
loop_
_entity.id
_entity.type
_entity.pdbx_description
1 polymer ?
#
loop_
_entity_poly.entity_id
_entity_poly.type
_entity_poly.pdbx_seq_one_letter_code
_entity_poly.pdbx_strand_id
1 'polypeptide(L)'
;TGGCRRLRLVPGARGGGAGEAGTDTEEAAVSADRPEPKPYRAAEKPFTEGELAYWGASGITVEVLRRYGTVSLAEYRGETREGKAFGFSSTPAEPMFGYRGKWGVKVYRPMSEVRFVYGGHTGDNYCFGLEQLPSKGDLLFLTGGEKDVLTLAAHGFHAICFNSETSVIPAKTVRKLVYRFKHIVLLYDTDKTGLECSEKHRAQLAEYGVKRLVLPLPGTKAEKDVTDYFKAGHTREELMGLFLSCSTRCTGTRWRC
;
A
#
# COMPACT_ATOMS: atom_id res chain seq x y z
N THR A 1 59.58 44.13 -8.12
CA THR A 1 60.41 44.01 -6.93
C THR A 1 59.61 43.45 -5.79
N GLY A 2 60.03 42.31 -5.33
CA GLY A 2 59.95 41.73 -4.01
C GLY A 2 58.60 41.12 -3.63
N GLY A 3 58.53 39.97 -3.11
CA GLY A 3 59.46 39.01 -2.58
C GLY A 3 58.66 37.86 -1.98
N CYS A 4 59.03 36.70 -2.40
CA CYS A 4 58.55 35.41 -1.92
C CYS A 4 59.00 35.21 -0.46
N ARG A 5 58.11 34.81 0.44
CA ARG A 5 58.49 34.15 1.69
C ARG A 5 57.76 32.86 1.90
N ARG A 6 58.51 31.77 1.71
CA ARG A 6 58.20 30.43 2.22
C ARG A 6 58.22 30.47 3.75
N LEU A 7 57.29 29.82 4.39
CA LEU A 7 57.41 29.38 5.78
C LEU A 7 57.08 27.89 5.91
N ARG A 8 57.95 27.25 6.67
CA ARG A 8 58.26 25.83 6.84
C ARG A 8 57.13 25.05 7.50
N LEU A 9 57.10 23.79 7.11
CA LEU A 9 56.48 22.65 7.79
C LEU A 9 57.14 22.45 9.19
N VAL A 10 56.31 22.17 10.19
CA VAL A 10 56.71 21.50 11.43
C VAL A 10 55.76 20.31 11.62
N PRO A 11 56.25 19.09 11.85
CA PRO A 11 55.40 17.92 12.10
C PRO A 11 55.27 17.68 13.61
N GLY A 12 54.13 17.10 14.00
CA GLY A 12 53.97 16.44 15.30
C GLY A 12 52.62 16.64 15.94
N ALA A 13 51.72 15.68 15.99
CA ALA A 13 51.58 14.75 17.08
C ALA A 13 50.36 13.87 16.81
N ARG A 14 50.51 12.60 17.10
CA ARG A 14 49.44 11.56 17.12
C ARG A 14 48.48 11.82 18.26
N GLY A 15 47.19 11.59 18.01
CA GLY A 15 46.14 11.56 19.02
C GLY A 15 44.88 10.96 18.41
N GLY A 16 44.66 9.72 18.64
CA GLY A 16 43.59 9.05 19.33
C GLY A 16 42.23 9.10 18.63
N GLY A 17 41.82 7.96 18.04
CA GLY A 17 40.53 7.74 17.51
C GLY A 17 39.44 7.85 18.59
N ALA A 18 38.30 8.43 18.19
CA ALA A 18 37.03 8.20 18.80
C ALA A 18 36.09 7.79 17.67
N GLY A 19 35.77 6.48 17.62
CA GLY A 19 34.81 5.91 16.70
C GLY A 19 33.44 6.50 16.98
N GLU A 20 32.77 6.94 15.94
CA GLU A 20 31.36 7.25 15.95
C GLU A 20 30.57 5.94 16.10
N ALA A 21 30.20 5.59 17.33
CA ALA A 21 29.17 4.65 17.69
C ALA A 21 27.88 5.45 17.91
N GLY A 22 27.11 5.67 16.84
CA GLY A 22 25.93 6.53 16.94
C GLY A 22 24.76 6.15 16.04
N THR A 23 24.69 4.89 15.54
CA THR A 23 23.56 4.47 14.66
C THR A 23 22.80 3.23 15.14
N ASP A 24 23.29 2.50 16.14
CA ASP A 24 22.66 1.25 16.58
C ASP A 24 21.63 1.41 17.72
N THR A 25 21.57 2.58 18.35
CA THR A 25 20.69 2.82 19.50
C THR A 25 19.27 3.23 19.11
N GLU A 26 19.04 3.84 17.94
CA GLU A 26 17.68 4.21 17.51
C GLU A 26 16.91 3.02 16.91
N GLU A 27 17.59 2.08 16.23
CA GLU A 27 16.94 0.86 15.74
C GLU A 27 16.58 -0.13 16.87
N ALA A 28 17.36 -0.17 17.92
CA ALA A 28 17.09 -1.01 19.10
C ALA A 28 15.93 -0.50 19.97
N ALA A 29 15.73 0.83 20.05
CA ALA A 29 14.64 1.42 20.83
C ALA A 29 13.26 1.27 20.18
N VAL A 30 13.18 1.13 18.84
CA VAL A 30 11.93 0.91 18.09
C VAL A 30 11.47 -0.55 18.15
N SER A 31 12.31 -1.48 18.59
CA SER A 31 11.97 -2.91 18.66
C SER A 31 11.25 -3.31 19.96
N ALA A 32 11.32 -2.51 21.02
CA ALA A 32 10.83 -2.87 22.34
C ALA A 32 9.31 -2.74 22.55
N ASP A 33 8.59 -2.07 21.62
CA ASP A 33 7.14 -1.80 21.74
C ASP A 33 6.31 -2.38 20.56
N ARG A 34 6.84 -3.40 19.88
CA ARG A 34 6.04 -4.11 18.86
C ARG A 34 5.21 -5.17 19.55
N PRO A 35 3.87 -5.12 19.43
CA PRO A 35 3.03 -6.19 19.94
C PRO A 35 3.48 -7.52 19.31
N GLU A 36 3.56 -8.56 20.14
CA GLU A 36 3.93 -9.89 19.64
C GLU A 36 3.03 -10.36 18.49
N PRO A 37 3.59 -11.12 17.53
CA PRO A 37 2.80 -11.63 16.42
C PRO A 37 1.70 -12.51 16.94
N LYS A 38 0.46 -12.24 16.55
CA LYS A 38 -0.65 -13.13 16.91
C LYS A 38 -0.47 -14.48 16.23
N PRO A 39 -0.47 -15.58 17.01
CA PRO A 39 -0.39 -16.91 16.43
C PRO A 39 -1.60 -17.14 15.52
N TYR A 40 -1.36 -17.71 14.37
CA TYR A 40 -2.42 -18.08 13.44
C TYR A 40 -2.04 -19.32 12.63
N ARG A 41 -3.05 -19.98 12.11
CA ARG A 41 -2.93 -21.02 11.10
C ARG A 41 -3.87 -20.71 9.95
N ALA A 42 -3.35 -20.71 8.73
CA ALA A 42 -4.14 -20.53 7.51
C ALA A 42 -3.85 -21.73 6.59
N ALA A 43 -4.85 -22.53 6.31
CA ALA A 43 -4.76 -23.66 5.38
C ALA A 43 -5.17 -23.21 4.00
N GLU A 44 -4.25 -23.30 3.04
CA GLU A 44 -4.49 -22.94 1.65
C GLU A 44 -5.19 -24.08 0.90
N LYS A 45 -5.91 -23.72 -0.15
CA LYS A 45 -6.46 -24.65 -1.14
C LYS A 45 -6.32 -24.07 -2.55
N PRO A 46 -6.43 -24.88 -3.60
CA PRO A 46 -6.57 -24.38 -4.96
C PRO A 46 -7.81 -23.48 -5.08
N PHE A 47 -7.72 -22.45 -5.93
CA PHE A 47 -8.90 -21.67 -6.29
C PHE A 47 -9.94 -22.55 -6.97
N THR A 48 -11.19 -22.42 -6.56
CA THR A 48 -12.34 -23.04 -7.25
C THR A 48 -12.76 -22.18 -8.44
N GLU A 49 -13.54 -22.76 -9.36
CA GLU A 49 -14.10 -22.02 -10.50
C GLU A 49 -14.95 -20.82 -10.04
N GLY A 50 -15.77 -20.97 -8.99
CA GLY A 50 -16.56 -19.89 -8.44
C GLY A 50 -15.72 -18.77 -7.86
N GLU A 51 -14.60 -19.10 -7.19
CA GLU A 51 -13.66 -18.10 -6.68
C GLU A 51 -12.93 -17.37 -7.81
N LEU A 52 -12.54 -18.08 -8.88
CA LEU A 52 -11.95 -17.44 -10.06
C LEU A 52 -12.96 -16.55 -10.79
N ALA A 53 -14.22 -16.96 -10.88
CA ALA A 53 -15.29 -16.12 -11.43
C ALA A 53 -15.53 -14.85 -10.59
N TYR A 54 -15.47 -14.97 -9.24
CA TYR A 54 -15.55 -13.81 -8.34
C TYR A 54 -14.47 -12.76 -8.64
N TRP A 55 -13.22 -13.20 -8.79
CA TRP A 55 -12.10 -12.30 -9.11
C TRP A 55 -12.16 -11.81 -10.55
N GLY A 56 -12.52 -12.69 -11.50
CA GLY A 56 -12.67 -12.40 -12.92
C GLY A 56 -13.72 -11.33 -13.20
N ALA A 57 -14.79 -11.23 -12.39
CA ALA A 57 -15.78 -10.16 -12.48
C ALA A 57 -15.19 -8.74 -12.29
N SER A 58 -13.97 -8.64 -11.77
CA SER A 58 -13.21 -7.39 -11.63
C SER A 58 -11.98 -7.34 -12.55
N GLY A 59 -11.91 -8.24 -13.56
CA GLY A 59 -10.77 -8.35 -14.47
C GLY A 59 -9.52 -8.98 -13.85
N ILE A 60 -9.59 -9.45 -12.59
CA ILE A 60 -8.44 -10.00 -11.87
C ILE A 60 -8.24 -11.45 -12.27
N THR A 61 -7.11 -11.76 -12.90
CA THR A 61 -6.74 -13.11 -13.33
C THR A 61 -5.98 -13.88 -12.25
N VAL A 62 -5.90 -15.20 -12.43
CA VAL A 62 -5.14 -16.07 -11.50
C VAL A 62 -3.64 -15.69 -11.46
N GLU A 63 -3.09 -15.20 -12.57
CA GLU A 63 -1.70 -14.72 -12.65
C GLU A 63 -1.48 -13.51 -11.79
N VAL A 64 -2.43 -12.55 -11.78
CA VAL A 64 -2.39 -11.38 -10.90
C VAL A 64 -2.49 -11.82 -9.45
N LEU A 65 -3.43 -12.71 -9.11
CA LEU A 65 -3.55 -13.24 -7.74
C LEU A 65 -2.25 -13.86 -7.25
N ARG A 66 -1.65 -14.75 -8.05
CA ARG A 66 -0.37 -15.41 -7.71
C ARG A 66 0.76 -14.40 -7.55
N ARG A 67 0.88 -13.45 -8.49
CA ARG A 67 1.93 -12.41 -8.45
C ARG A 67 1.87 -11.59 -7.17
N TYR A 68 0.67 -11.35 -6.65
CA TYR A 68 0.46 -10.54 -5.43
C TYR A 68 0.32 -11.39 -4.16
N GLY A 69 0.64 -12.68 -4.22
CA GLY A 69 0.56 -13.56 -3.04
C GLY A 69 -0.85 -13.71 -2.49
N THR A 70 -1.87 -13.54 -3.34
CA THR A 70 -3.26 -13.77 -2.98
C THR A 70 -3.57 -15.25 -3.16
N VAL A 71 -4.09 -15.89 -2.11
CA VAL A 71 -4.38 -17.34 -2.06
C VAL A 71 -5.83 -17.59 -1.69
N SER A 72 -6.37 -18.75 -2.07
CA SER A 72 -7.63 -19.26 -1.53
C SER A 72 -7.36 -20.04 -0.24
N LEU A 73 -8.18 -19.82 0.78
CA LEU A 73 -8.05 -20.46 2.08
C LEU A 73 -9.19 -21.45 2.31
N ALA A 74 -8.85 -22.67 2.77
CA ALA A 74 -9.81 -23.65 3.24
C ALA A 74 -10.24 -23.34 4.68
N GLU A 75 -9.27 -22.96 5.51
CA GLU A 75 -9.49 -22.71 6.95
C GLU A 75 -8.56 -21.59 7.42
N TYR A 76 -9.05 -20.81 8.39
CA TYR A 76 -8.26 -19.88 9.19
C TYR A 76 -8.55 -20.11 10.68
N ARG A 77 -7.50 -20.13 11.48
CA ARG A 77 -7.57 -20.15 12.95
C ARG A 77 -6.66 -19.07 13.51
N GLY A 78 -7.13 -18.36 14.50
CA GLY A 78 -6.38 -17.31 15.17
C GLY A 78 -6.86 -17.13 16.60
N GLU A 79 -6.31 -16.10 17.26
CA GLU A 79 -6.69 -15.74 18.63
C GLU A 79 -7.11 -14.27 18.70
N THR A 80 -8.10 -13.97 19.56
CA THR A 80 -8.50 -12.59 19.86
C THR A 80 -7.41 -11.88 20.66
N ARG A 81 -7.62 -10.61 21.00
CA ARG A 81 -6.70 -9.88 21.89
C ARG A 81 -6.65 -10.47 23.30
N GLU A 82 -7.74 -11.07 23.73
CA GLU A 82 -7.93 -11.70 25.04
C GLU A 82 -7.45 -13.17 25.05
N GLY A 83 -6.79 -13.66 23.98
CA GLY A 83 -6.28 -15.03 23.88
C GLY A 83 -7.35 -16.09 23.59
N LYS A 84 -8.58 -15.70 23.22
CA LYS A 84 -9.63 -16.66 22.88
C LYS A 84 -9.45 -17.13 21.43
N ALA A 85 -9.35 -18.45 21.25
CA ALA A 85 -9.26 -19.07 19.93
C ALA A 85 -10.56 -18.87 19.13
N PHE A 86 -10.41 -18.58 17.83
CA PHE A 86 -11.51 -18.53 16.87
C PHE A 86 -11.06 -19.08 15.53
N GLY A 87 -12.01 -19.43 14.67
CA GLY A 87 -11.68 -19.93 13.33
C GLY A 87 -12.85 -19.81 12.37
N PHE A 88 -12.51 -19.91 11.08
CA PHE A 88 -13.47 -19.91 9.99
C PHE A 88 -13.08 -20.98 8.98
N SER A 89 -14.08 -21.58 8.35
CA SER A 89 -13.90 -22.49 7.22
C SER A 89 -14.56 -21.89 5.99
N SER A 90 -13.89 -21.99 4.86
CA SER A 90 -14.41 -21.55 3.57
C SER A 90 -15.49 -22.50 3.07
N THR A 91 -16.53 -21.94 2.48
CA THR A 91 -17.57 -22.67 1.74
C THR A 91 -17.77 -22.04 0.37
N PRO A 92 -18.46 -22.69 -0.57
CA PRO A 92 -18.79 -22.07 -1.86
C PRO A 92 -19.59 -20.77 -1.72
N ALA A 93 -20.45 -20.64 -0.69
CA ALA A 93 -21.25 -19.44 -0.41
C ALA A 93 -20.43 -18.36 0.34
N GLU A 94 -19.45 -18.77 1.13
CA GLU A 94 -18.57 -17.90 1.90
C GLU A 94 -17.10 -18.18 1.59
N PRO A 95 -16.61 -17.77 0.42
CA PRO A 95 -15.21 -17.94 0.05
C PRO A 95 -14.31 -17.11 0.95
N MET A 96 -13.08 -17.58 1.13
CA MET A 96 -12.11 -16.94 1.99
C MET A 96 -10.76 -16.84 1.26
N PHE A 97 -10.19 -15.64 1.25
CA PHE A 97 -8.93 -15.36 0.57
C PHE A 97 -7.90 -14.83 1.55
N GLY A 98 -6.63 -15.10 1.31
CA GLY A 98 -5.51 -14.59 2.09
C GLY A 98 -4.63 -13.68 1.25
N TYR A 99 -4.42 -12.44 1.68
CA TYR A 99 -3.34 -11.60 1.19
C TYR A 99 -2.10 -11.88 2.04
N ARG A 100 -1.09 -12.49 1.44
CA ARG A 100 0.12 -12.91 2.15
C ARG A 100 1.27 -11.93 1.93
N GLY A 101 2.05 -11.73 2.99
CA GLY A 101 3.26 -10.93 2.95
C GLY A 101 4.20 -11.32 4.09
N LYS A 102 5.37 -10.71 4.16
CA LYS A 102 6.36 -10.92 5.24
C LYS A 102 5.82 -10.60 6.63
N TRP A 103 4.76 -9.80 6.69
CA TRP A 103 4.05 -9.37 7.89
C TRP A 103 3.03 -10.40 8.39
N GLY A 104 2.70 -11.44 7.61
CA GLY A 104 1.68 -12.43 7.95
C GLY A 104 0.61 -12.57 6.88
N VAL A 105 -0.65 -12.66 7.29
CA VAL A 105 -1.81 -12.80 6.40
C VAL A 105 -2.93 -11.83 6.80
N LYS A 106 -3.50 -11.13 5.83
CA LYS A 106 -4.79 -10.46 5.97
C LYS A 106 -5.83 -11.32 5.23
N VAL A 107 -6.79 -11.84 5.98
CA VAL A 107 -7.83 -12.70 5.45
C VAL A 107 -9.02 -11.86 5.04
N TYR A 108 -9.48 -12.07 3.82
CA TYR A 108 -10.63 -11.41 3.21
C TYR A 108 -11.80 -12.39 3.05
N ARG A 109 -12.94 -12.03 3.62
CA ARG A 109 -14.18 -12.79 3.60
C ARG A 109 -15.27 -11.92 2.98
N PRO A 110 -15.40 -11.89 1.64
CA PRO A 110 -16.25 -10.92 0.93
C PRO A 110 -17.74 -10.99 1.28
N MET A 111 -18.22 -12.19 1.61
CA MET A 111 -19.64 -12.46 1.87
C MET A 111 -20.01 -12.45 3.36
N SER A 112 -19.03 -12.24 4.25
CA SER A 112 -19.25 -12.28 5.70
C SER A 112 -19.36 -10.86 6.26
N GLU A 113 -20.08 -10.72 7.38
CA GLU A 113 -20.19 -9.46 8.14
C GLU A 113 -18.81 -8.98 8.60
N VAL A 114 -18.03 -9.86 9.21
CA VAL A 114 -16.62 -9.61 9.54
C VAL A 114 -15.77 -9.91 8.31
N ARG A 115 -15.55 -8.90 7.48
CA ARG A 115 -14.89 -9.04 6.19
C ARG A 115 -13.38 -9.25 6.27
N PHE A 116 -12.73 -8.78 7.34
CA PHE A 116 -11.27 -8.86 7.47
C PHE A 116 -10.87 -9.39 8.83
N VAL A 117 -9.92 -10.32 8.84
CA VAL A 117 -9.20 -10.77 10.03
C VAL A 117 -7.70 -10.84 9.73
N TYR A 118 -6.88 -10.82 10.77
CA TYR A 118 -5.44 -10.64 10.63
C TYR A 118 -4.68 -11.68 11.43
N GLY A 119 -3.63 -12.25 10.84
CA GLY A 119 -2.67 -13.12 11.48
C GLY A 119 -1.24 -12.62 11.29
N GLY A 120 -0.40 -12.73 12.31
CA GLY A 120 0.97 -12.22 12.29
C GLY A 120 1.07 -10.73 12.64
N HIS A 121 2.09 -10.06 12.12
CA HIS A 121 2.35 -8.62 12.29
C HIS A 121 1.74 -7.80 11.16
N THR A 122 0.49 -7.39 11.29
CA THR A 122 -0.20 -6.54 10.30
C THR A 122 -0.26 -5.07 10.73
N GLY A 123 0.74 -4.59 11.47
CA GLY A 123 0.81 -3.22 11.98
C GLY A 123 1.38 -2.21 10.97
N ASP A 124 2.16 -1.25 11.46
CA ASP A 124 2.65 -0.07 10.75
C ASP A 124 3.46 -0.32 9.47
N ASN A 125 3.96 -1.54 9.28
CA ASN A 125 4.72 -1.93 8.09
C ASN A 125 3.87 -2.61 7.01
N TYR A 126 2.56 -2.71 7.20
CA TYR A 126 1.68 -3.29 6.19
C TYR A 126 1.63 -2.42 4.94
N CYS A 127 2.09 -2.97 3.83
CA CYS A 127 1.97 -2.34 2.52
C CYS A 127 1.82 -3.43 1.46
N PHE A 128 0.61 -3.60 0.96
CA PHE A 128 0.33 -4.58 -0.08
C PHE A 128 0.69 -4.03 -1.45
N GLY A 129 1.30 -4.84 -2.30
CA GLY A 129 1.73 -4.45 -3.64
C GLY A 129 3.13 -3.84 -3.72
N LEU A 130 3.78 -3.53 -2.60
CA LEU A 130 5.09 -2.86 -2.59
C LEU A 130 6.21 -3.71 -3.23
N GLU A 131 6.20 -5.02 -3.01
CA GLU A 131 7.20 -5.95 -3.53
C GLU A 131 7.05 -6.19 -5.04
N GLN A 132 5.86 -5.94 -5.60
CA GLN A 132 5.55 -6.09 -7.02
C GLN A 132 5.90 -4.87 -7.87
N LEU A 133 6.26 -3.76 -7.22
CA LEU A 133 6.59 -2.53 -7.93
C LEU A 133 7.93 -2.63 -8.66
N PRO A 134 8.07 -2.10 -9.88
CA PRO A 134 9.34 -1.98 -10.58
C PRO A 134 10.27 -0.99 -9.86
N SER A 135 11.57 -1.05 -10.17
CA SER A 135 12.56 -0.10 -9.62
C SER A 135 12.30 1.34 -10.01
N LYS A 136 11.69 1.58 -11.18
CA LYS A 136 11.28 2.88 -11.74
C LYS A 136 9.95 2.76 -12.45
N GLY A 137 9.15 3.84 -12.43
CA GLY A 137 7.86 3.92 -13.13
C GLY A 137 7.38 5.36 -13.30
N ASP A 138 6.37 5.56 -14.14
CA ASP A 138 5.82 6.89 -14.37
C ASP A 138 4.72 7.21 -13.35
N LEU A 139 3.83 6.26 -13.06
CA LEU A 139 2.63 6.47 -12.25
C LEU A 139 2.47 5.36 -11.22
N LEU A 140 2.21 5.74 -9.98
CA LEU A 140 1.85 4.85 -8.87
C LEU A 140 0.57 5.34 -8.23
N PHE A 141 -0.40 4.44 -8.07
CA PHE A 141 -1.60 4.69 -7.29
C PHE A 141 -1.45 4.20 -5.84
N LEU A 142 -1.90 5.02 -4.90
CA LEU A 142 -2.13 4.64 -3.50
C LEU A 142 -3.63 4.46 -3.31
N THR A 143 -4.09 3.25 -3.02
CA THR A 143 -5.52 2.91 -2.93
C THR A 143 -5.96 2.60 -1.51
N GLY A 144 -7.27 2.46 -1.29
CA GLY A 144 -7.86 2.14 0.00
C GLY A 144 -7.77 0.66 0.38
N GLY A 145 -7.65 -0.26 -0.59
CA GLY A 145 -7.71 -1.69 -0.34
C GLY A 145 -6.95 -2.57 -1.34
N GLU A 146 -6.76 -3.82 -0.95
CA GLU A 146 -5.99 -4.82 -1.71
C GLU A 146 -6.69 -5.18 -3.03
N LYS A 147 -8.01 -5.23 -3.03
CA LYS A 147 -8.79 -5.54 -4.23
C LYS A 147 -8.58 -4.49 -5.32
N ASP A 148 -8.49 -3.22 -4.94
CA ASP A 148 -8.22 -2.12 -5.88
C ASP A 148 -6.80 -2.21 -6.44
N VAL A 149 -5.82 -2.58 -5.60
CA VAL A 149 -4.45 -2.86 -6.07
C VAL A 149 -4.45 -3.96 -7.12
N LEU A 150 -5.16 -5.06 -6.87
CA LEU A 150 -5.26 -6.18 -7.81
C LEU A 150 -5.98 -5.78 -9.09
N THR A 151 -7.06 -5.01 -9.00
CA THR A 151 -7.80 -4.49 -10.15
C THR A 151 -6.91 -3.57 -11.00
N LEU A 152 -6.23 -2.62 -10.40
CA LEU A 152 -5.30 -1.73 -11.11
C LEU A 152 -4.16 -2.51 -11.76
N ALA A 153 -3.62 -3.52 -11.08
CA ALA A 153 -2.59 -4.40 -11.63
C ALA A 153 -3.09 -5.19 -12.84
N ALA A 154 -4.34 -5.69 -12.80
CA ALA A 154 -4.97 -6.38 -13.93
C ALA A 154 -5.13 -5.46 -15.15
N HIS A 155 -5.31 -4.17 -14.94
CA HIS A 155 -5.37 -3.14 -15.99
C HIS A 155 -4.00 -2.51 -16.31
N GLY A 156 -2.89 -3.10 -15.83
CA GLY A 156 -1.52 -2.71 -16.17
C GLY A 156 -1.04 -1.44 -15.47
N PHE A 157 -1.61 -1.08 -14.33
CA PHE A 157 -1.14 0.01 -13.48
C PHE A 157 -0.30 -0.51 -12.30
N HIS A 158 0.53 0.34 -11.75
CA HIS A 158 1.21 0.11 -10.49
C HIS A 158 0.39 0.70 -9.35
N ALA A 159 0.13 -0.12 -8.35
CA ALA A 159 -0.62 0.32 -7.18
C ALA A 159 -0.13 -0.35 -5.91
N ILE A 160 -0.32 0.32 -4.79
CA ILE A 160 -0.14 -0.22 -3.44
C ILE A 160 -1.28 0.26 -2.54
N CYS A 161 -1.51 -0.45 -1.45
CA CYS A 161 -2.33 0.06 -0.37
C CYS A 161 -1.68 -0.20 0.99
N PHE A 162 -2.06 0.60 1.97
CA PHE A 162 -1.80 0.36 3.38
C PHE A 162 -2.96 -0.42 4.00
N ASN A 163 -2.95 -0.63 5.31
CA ASN A 163 -3.93 -1.53 5.94
C ASN A 163 -5.40 -1.11 5.73
N SER A 164 -5.66 0.20 5.66
CA SER A 164 -6.96 0.79 5.31
C SER A 164 -6.76 2.25 4.88
N GLU A 165 -7.80 2.88 4.33
CA GLU A 165 -7.81 4.31 4.00
C GLU A 165 -7.55 5.21 5.21
N THR A 166 -7.93 4.77 6.41
CA THR A 166 -7.73 5.52 7.65
C THR A 166 -6.34 5.32 8.27
N SER A 167 -5.55 4.37 7.75
CA SER A 167 -4.22 4.06 8.28
C SER A 167 -3.24 5.19 7.99
N VAL A 168 -2.32 5.42 8.92
CA VAL A 168 -1.22 6.35 8.70
C VAL A 168 -0.36 5.87 7.54
N ILE A 169 -0.04 6.78 6.61
CA ILE A 169 0.90 6.52 5.54
C ILE A 169 2.31 6.86 6.03
N PRO A 170 3.23 5.87 6.13
CA PRO A 170 4.57 6.13 6.63
C PRO A 170 5.37 7.02 5.66
N ALA A 171 5.76 8.22 6.10
CA ALA A 171 6.55 9.17 5.32
C ALA A 171 7.85 8.55 4.77
N LYS A 172 8.51 7.66 5.54
CA LYS A 172 9.70 6.92 5.11
C LYS A 172 9.43 6.08 3.84
N THR A 173 8.24 5.47 3.73
CA THR A 173 7.84 4.69 2.54
C THR A 173 7.61 5.62 1.36
N VAL A 174 6.85 6.70 1.54
CA VAL A 174 6.58 7.67 0.45
C VAL A 174 7.87 8.29 -0.05
N ARG A 175 8.78 8.69 0.83
CA ARG A 175 10.10 9.23 0.46
C ARG A 175 10.88 8.31 -0.46
N LYS A 176 10.84 6.99 -0.24
CA LYS A 176 11.47 6.01 -1.14
C LYS A 176 10.74 5.92 -2.49
N LEU A 177 9.42 6.04 -2.49
CA LEU A 177 8.60 5.91 -3.70
C LEU A 177 8.74 7.11 -4.65
N VAL A 178 8.93 8.34 -4.13
CA VAL A 178 9.12 9.53 -4.99
C VAL A 178 10.43 9.50 -5.80
N TYR A 179 11.42 8.69 -5.39
CA TYR A 179 12.62 8.44 -6.20
C TYR A 179 12.41 7.36 -7.26
N ARG A 180 11.31 6.61 -7.18
CA ARG A 180 10.98 5.50 -8.09
C ARG A 180 9.92 5.88 -9.12
N PHE A 181 8.99 6.74 -8.76
CA PHE A 181 7.84 7.11 -9.59
C PHE A 181 7.78 8.60 -9.82
N LYS A 182 7.51 9.01 -11.07
CA LYS A 182 7.36 10.43 -11.43
C LYS A 182 6.10 11.04 -10.81
N HIS A 183 5.05 10.23 -10.71
CA HIS A 183 3.76 10.66 -10.16
C HIS A 183 3.26 9.62 -9.15
N ILE A 184 2.87 10.11 -7.98
CA ILE A 184 2.18 9.30 -6.96
C ILE A 184 0.81 9.94 -6.76
N VAL A 185 -0.25 9.12 -6.83
CA VAL A 185 -1.63 9.58 -6.84
C VAL A 185 -2.46 8.79 -5.83
N LEU A 186 -3.10 9.49 -4.90
CA LEU A 186 -4.14 8.94 -4.04
C LEU A 186 -5.40 8.67 -4.86
N LEU A 187 -5.88 7.44 -4.84
CA LEU A 187 -7.08 6.98 -5.53
C LEU A 187 -7.91 6.16 -4.55
N TYR A 188 -8.68 6.83 -3.70
CA TYR A 188 -9.52 6.24 -2.66
C TYR A 188 -10.98 6.20 -3.09
N ASP A 189 -11.80 5.54 -2.27
CA ASP A 189 -13.24 5.49 -2.47
C ASP A 189 -13.83 6.91 -2.60
N THR A 190 -14.90 7.03 -3.35
CA THR A 190 -15.62 8.30 -3.53
C THR A 190 -16.72 8.51 -2.49
N ASP A 191 -16.86 7.60 -1.52
CA ASP A 191 -17.74 7.83 -0.37
C ASP A 191 -17.15 8.87 0.61
N LYS A 192 -17.95 9.28 1.59
CA LYS A 192 -17.56 10.33 2.54
C LYS A 192 -16.20 10.02 3.21
N THR A 193 -16.00 8.79 3.67
CA THR A 193 -14.79 8.38 4.38
C THR A 193 -13.56 8.45 3.46
N GLY A 194 -13.66 7.89 2.25
CA GLY A 194 -12.57 7.91 1.27
C GLY A 194 -12.21 9.34 0.83
N LEU A 195 -13.21 10.20 0.63
CA LEU A 195 -12.99 11.61 0.29
C LEU A 195 -12.27 12.37 1.41
N GLU A 196 -12.69 12.22 2.66
CA GLU A 196 -12.07 12.86 3.83
C GLU A 196 -10.64 12.34 4.06
N CYS A 197 -10.45 11.02 4.01
CA CYS A 197 -9.14 10.39 4.19
C CYS A 197 -8.15 10.76 3.06
N SER A 198 -8.60 10.74 1.80
CA SER A 198 -7.73 11.12 0.68
C SER A 198 -7.31 12.58 0.73
N GLU A 199 -8.18 13.48 1.17
CA GLU A 199 -7.81 14.90 1.36
C GLU A 199 -6.84 15.10 2.51
N LYS A 200 -7.07 14.42 3.64
CA LYS A 200 -6.14 14.42 4.78
C LYS A 200 -4.75 13.93 4.37
N HIS A 201 -4.67 12.80 3.66
CA HIS A 201 -3.40 12.26 3.21
C HIS A 201 -2.73 13.12 2.14
N ARG A 202 -3.51 13.73 1.23
CA ARG A 202 -2.97 14.71 0.28
C ARG A 202 -2.29 15.88 0.99
N ALA A 203 -2.93 16.42 2.02
CA ALA A 203 -2.35 17.51 2.82
C ALA A 203 -1.09 17.05 3.58
N GLN A 204 -1.12 15.86 4.20
CA GLN A 204 0.01 15.28 4.91
C GLN A 204 1.22 15.03 4.00
N LEU A 205 0.98 14.64 2.75
CA LEU A 205 2.01 14.26 1.78
C LEU A 205 2.32 15.33 0.74
N ALA A 206 1.86 16.58 0.98
CA ALA A 206 2.01 17.68 0.02
C ALA A 206 3.48 17.97 -0.34
N GLU A 207 4.40 17.88 0.63
CA GLU A 207 5.84 18.07 0.41
C GLU A 207 6.46 17.06 -0.58
N TYR A 208 5.84 15.89 -0.73
CA TYR A 208 6.28 14.84 -1.66
C TYR A 208 5.63 14.97 -3.06
N GLY A 209 4.82 16.00 -3.29
CA GLY A 209 4.12 16.19 -4.56
C GLY A 209 3.05 15.14 -4.86
N VAL A 210 2.55 14.43 -3.84
CA VAL A 210 1.48 13.44 -3.98
C VAL A 210 0.19 14.13 -4.40
N LYS A 211 -0.41 13.64 -5.49
CA LYS A 211 -1.66 14.14 -6.04
C LYS A 211 -2.85 13.32 -5.54
N ARG A 212 -4.05 13.82 -5.77
CA ARG A 212 -5.30 13.12 -5.50
C ARG A 212 -6.12 13.08 -6.78
N LEU A 213 -6.66 11.91 -7.10
CA LEU A 213 -7.65 11.70 -8.16
C LEU A 213 -8.94 11.20 -7.53
N VAL A 214 -10.06 11.86 -7.83
CA VAL A 214 -11.40 11.43 -7.44
C VAL A 214 -12.09 10.93 -8.70
N LEU A 215 -12.59 9.69 -8.65
CA LEU A 215 -13.32 9.10 -9.76
C LEU A 215 -14.70 9.74 -9.90
N PRO A 216 -15.24 9.82 -11.12
CA PRO A 216 -16.59 10.34 -11.36
C PRO A 216 -17.67 9.29 -11.01
N LEU A 217 -17.65 8.82 -9.77
CA LEU A 217 -18.59 7.84 -9.23
C LEU A 217 -19.47 8.48 -8.17
N PRO A 218 -20.72 7.99 -7.97
CA PRO A 218 -21.69 8.60 -7.05
C PRO A 218 -21.34 8.42 -5.57
N GLY A 219 -20.35 7.59 -5.22
CA GLY A 219 -19.96 7.34 -3.83
C GLY A 219 -20.95 6.48 -3.05
N THR A 220 -21.78 5.71 -3.73
CA THR A 220 -22.72 4.76 -3.12
C THR A 220 -22.02 3.48 -2.69
N LYS A 221 -22.68 2.62 -1.91
CA LYS A 221 -22.13 1.33 -1.51
C LYS A 221 -21.77 0.42 -2.71
N ALA A 222 -22.44 0.59 -3.84
CA ALA A 222 -22.26 -0.22 -5.05
C ALA A 222 -21.27 0.39 -6.06
N GLU A 223 -21.06 1.71 -5.99
CA GLU A 223 -20.28 2.45 -7.00
C GLU A 223 -19.43 3.52 -6.33
N LYS A 224 -18.24 3.15 -5.86
CA LYS A 224 -17.39 4.05 -5.10
C LYS A 224 -15.89 3.88 -5.30
N ASP A 225 -15.42 2.70 -5.67
CA ASP A 225 -14.00 2.38 -5.78
C ASP A 225 -13.56 2.18 -7.24
N VAL A 226 -12.27 2.04 -7.46
CA VAL A 226 -11.72 1.81 -8.80
C VAL A 226 -12.12 0.46 -9.37
N THR A 227 -12.44 -0.51 -8.54
CA THR A 227 -12.97 -1.80 -8.97
C THR A 227 -14.35 -1.64 -9.57
N ASP A 228 -15.20 -0.82 -8.94
CA ASP A 228 -16.54 -0.49 -9.45
C ASP A 228 -16.45 0.31 -10.76
N TYR A 229 -15.48 1.24 -10.84
CA TYR A 229 -15.20 2.02 -12.06
C TYR A 229 -14.94 1.10 -13.27
N PHE A 230 -14.06 0.13 -13.14
CA PHE A 230 -13.78 -0.81 -14.23
C PHE A 230 -14.95 -1.78 -14.49
N LYS A 231 -15.69 -2.19 -13.46
CA LYS A 231 -16.90 -3.00 -13.63
C LYS A 231 -18.02 -2.27 -14.38
N ALA A 232 -18.09 -0.95 -14.27
CA ALA A 232 -19.00 -0.12 -15.06
C ALA A 232 -18.61 -0.04 -16.54
N GLY A 233 -17.52 -0.67 -16.95
CA GLY A 233 -17.05 -0.76 -18.34
C GLY A 233 -16.05 0.32 -18.74
N HIS A 234 -15.58 1.13 -17.80
CA HIS A 234 -14.53 2.11 -18.08
C HIS A 234 -13.20 1.46 -18.43
N THR A 235 -12.42 2.15 -19.25
CA THR A 235 -11.17 1.64 -19.78
C THR A 235 -9.95 2.18 -19.05
N ARG A 236 -8.80 1.53 -19.30
CA ARG A 236 -7.49 2.03 -18.88
C ARG A 236 -7.20 3.44 -19.38
N GLU A 237 -7.55 3.69 -20.65
CA GLU A 237 -7.33 4.96 -21.35
C GLU A 237 -8.16 6.07 -20.72
N GLU A 238 -9.39 5.79 -20.32
CA GLU A 238 -10.24 6.75 -19.62
C GLU A 238 -9.67 7.13 -18.25
N LEU A 239 -9.20 6.14 -17.46
CA LEU A 239 -8.54 6.40 -16.17
C LEU A 239 -7.26 7.25 -16.36
N MET A 240 -6.46 6.95 -17.40
CA MET A 240 -5.29 7.77 -17.74
C MET A 240 -5.70 9.18 -18.17
N GLY A 241 -6.78 9.32 -18.91
CA GLY A 241 -7.33 10.63 -19.31
C GLY A 241 -7.73 11.49 -18.09
N LEU A 242 -8.38 10.88 -17.10
CA LEU A 242 -8.70 11.55 -15.82
C LEU A 242 -7.44 12.04 -15.11
N PHE A 243 -6.42 11.19 -15.01
CA PHE A 243 -5.14 11.56 -14.39
C PHE A 243 -4.46 12.71 -15.13
N LEU A 244 -4.38 12.68 -16.46
CA LEU A 244 -3.76 13.73 -17.27
C LEU A 244 -4.50 15.04 -17.13
N SER A 245 -5.83 15.01 -17.12
CA SER A 245 -6.68 16.19 -16.94
C SER A 245 -6.50 16.86 -15.58
N CYS A 246 -6.31 16.06 -14.53
CA CYS A 246 -5.95 16.58 -13.21
C CYS A 246 -4.54 17.20 -13.21
N SER A 247 -3.60 16.64 -13.96
CA SER A 247 -2.21 17.11 -13.97
C SER A 247 -2.02 18.43 -14.70
N THR A 248 -2.78 18.69 -15.76
CA THR A 248 -2.71 19.93 -16.56
C THR A 248 -3.38 21.12 -15.87
N ARG A 249 -4.41 20.91 -15.07
CA ARG A 249 -5.04 22.00 -14.28
C ARG A 249 -4.15 22.56 -13.16
N CYS A 250 -3.06 21.87 -12.83
CA CYS A 250 -2.12 22.28 -11.77
C CYS A 250 -1.05 23.27 -12.20
N THR A 251 -0.92 23.61 -13.49
CA THR A 251 0.07 24.58 -13.99
C THR A 251 -0.47 26.00 -14.15
N GLY A 252 -1.75 26.25 -13.88
CA GLY A 252 -2.39 27.56 -13.94
C GLY A 252 -3.30 27.81 -12.76
N THR A 253 -2.85 28.64 -11.83
CA THR A 253 -3.60 29.42 -10.82
C THR A 253 -4.79 28.76 -10.10
N ARG A 254 -4.65 28.68 -8.75
CA ARG A 254 -5.68 28.49 -7.72
C ARG A 254 -6.48 27.18 -7.75
N TRP A 255 -6.07 26.31 -6.87
CA TRP A 255 -6.70 25.05 -6.48
C TRP A 255 -8.13 25.21 -5.97
N ARG A 256 -9.09 24.57 -6.62
CA ARG A 256 -10.33 24.02 -6.08
C ARG A 256 -10.62 22.73 -6.85
N CYS A 257 -10.28 21.61 -6.27
CA CYS A 257 -10.86 20.30 -6.57
C CYS A 257 -10.99 19.56 -5.24
#